data_f24dae8ddf1b86ea087b72ad9d95d5e7
#
_entry.id   f24dae8ddf1b86ea087b72ad9d95d5e7
#
_cell.length_a   1.000
_cell.length_b   1.000
_cell.length_c   1.000
_cell.angle_alpha   90.00
_cell.angle_beta   90.00
_cell.angle_gamma   90.00
#
_symmetry.space_group_name_H-M   'P 1'
#
loop_
_entity.id
_entity.type
_entity.pdbx_description
1 polymer ?
#
loop_
_entity_poly.entity_id
_entity_poly.type
_entity_poly.pdbx_seq_one_letter_code
_entity_poly.pdbx_strand_id
1 'polypeptide(L)'
;TVVPSQLVATPSPIKNGEEITISGKDMDLITGIAFPNAKESKLNKVETTKVTSTVPEDAQEGDITLSLDNGKTVTVAYTLVKPTVASCTPAAITAGEKTIIKGTDLDLVKSITFPGDVEQTVEKFAAQNANAIAVTVPAACAGTGFKLNLKNGTTINIDGQLSIKAATDPAIASVTPGEAIAGSTITITGKNFQNIQNLYIGSYKVNRYTSRTNTEIVCQYFI
;
A
#
# COMPACT_ATOMS: atom_id res chain seq x y z
N THR A 1 -15.75 -44.29 1.26
CA THR A 1 -16.26 -42.92 1.26
C THR A 1 -15.76 -42.21 0.02
N VAL A 2 -16.68 -41.82 -0.87
CA VAL A 2 -16.33 -41.08 -2.09
C VAL A 2 -15.88 -39.68 -1.65
N VAL A 3 -14.85 -39.16 -2.30
CA VAL A 3 -14.35 -37.78 -2.14
C VAL A 3 -14.07 -37.20 -3.52
N PRO A 4 -14.29 -35.90 -3.72
CA PRO A 4 -13.95 -35.23 -4.97
C PRO A 4 -12.49 -35.50 -5.39
N SER A 5 -12.29 -35.67 -6.69
CA SER A 5 -10.97 -36.01 -7.24
C SER A 5 -10.72 -35.32 -8.57
N GLN A 6 -9.46 -35.35 -9.05
CA GLN A 6 -9.03 -34.68 -10.30
C GLN A 6 -9.35 -33.19 -10.30
N LEU A 7 -9.08 -32.52 -9.18
CA LEU A 7 -9.41 -31.12 -8.98
C LEU A 7 -8.49 -30.20 -9.80
N VAL A 8 -9.11 -29.27 -10.53
CA VAL A 8 -8.41 -28.23 -11.30
C VAL A 8 -9.10 -26.90 -11.09
N ALA A 9 -8.34 -25.89 -10.66
CA ALA A 9 -8.82 -24.52 -10.52
C ALA A 9 -8.52 -23.71 -11.80
N THR A 10 -9.53 -23.03 -12.33
CA THR A 10 -9.41 -22.24 -13.58
C THR A 10 -10.26 -20.97 -13.50
N PRO A 11 -9.73 -19.80 -13.93
CA PRO A 11 -8.34 -19.55 -14.33
C PRO A 11 -7.37 -19.60 -13.14
N SER A 12 -6.11 -19.89 -13.42
CA SER A 12 -5.00 -19.77 -12.46
C SER A 12 -3.75 -19.39 -13.27
N PRO A 13 -3.20 -18.15 -13.11
CA PRO A 13 -3.53 -17.15 -12.09
C PRO A 13 -4.89 -16.47 -12.32
N ILE A 14 -5.46 -15.96 -11.21
CA ILE A 14 -6.75 -15.23 -11.19
C ILE A 14 -6.62 -13.96 -10.33
N LYS A 15 -7.41 -12.93 -10.60
CA LYS A 15 -7.51 -11.74 -9.74
C LYS A 15 -8.45 -11.97 -8.56
N ASN A 16 -8.13 -11.34 -7.42
CA ASN A 16 -9.11 -11.17 -6.35
C ASN A 16 -10.35 -10.45 -6.90
N GLY A 17 -11.55 -10.88 -6.49
CA GLY A 17 -12.83 -10.38 -6.97
C GLY A 17 -13.38 -11.08 -8.22
N GLU A 18 -12.59 -11.87 -8.93
CA GLU A 18 -13.05 -12.64 -10.12
C GLU A 18 -13.61 -14.01 -9.74
N GLU A 19 -14.41 -14.60 -10.65
CA GLU A 19 -14.99 -15.92 -10.46
C GLU A 19 -14.01 -17.02 -10.88
N ILE A 20 -13.73 -17.95 -9.96
CA ILE A 20 -12.94 -19.16 -10.18
C ILE A 20 -13.87 -20.38 -10.30
N THR A 21 -13.54 -21.26 -11.23
CA THR A 21 -14.18 -22.57 -11.39
C THR A 21 -13.22 -23.66 -10.92
N ILE A 22 -13.67 -24.53 -10.03
CA ILE A 22 -12.95 -25.74 -9.64
C ILE A 22 -13.68 -26.91 -10.25
N SER A 23 -13.04 -27.59 -11.21
CA SER A 23 -13.55 -28.77 -11.91
C SER A 23 -13.00 -30.03 -11.28
N GLY A 24 -13.78 -31.13 -11.37
CA GLY A 24 -13.38 -32.44 -10.83
C GLY A 24 -14.46 -33.48 -10.99
N LYS A 25 -14.30 -34.60 -10.31
CA LYS A 25 -15.32 -35.65 -10.16
C LYS A 25 -15.99 -35.57 -8.80
N ASP A 26 -17.26 -35.91 -8.72
CA ASP A 26 -18.06 -35.94 -7.49
C ASP A 26 -18.09 -34.57 -6.78
N MET A 27 -18.16 -33.48 -7.56
CA MET A 27 -18.09 -32.11 -7.05
C MET A 27 -19.37 -31.67 -6.33
N ASP A 28 -20.48 -32.36 -6.54
CA ASP A 28 -21.76 -32.17 -5.84
C ASP A 28 -21.70 -32.55 -4.36
N LEU A 29 -20.65 -33.24 -3.91
CA LEU A 29 -20.40 -33.51 -2.49
C LEU A 29 -19.82 -32.31 -1.73
N ILE A 30 -19.46 -31.22 -2.42
CA ILE A 30 -18.86 -30.05 -1.81
C ILE A 30 -19.95 -29.17 -1.20
N THR A 31 -19.78 -28.85 0.08
CA THR A 31 -20.70 -28.03 0.87
C THR A 31 -20.11 -26.68 1.29
N GLY A 32 -18.80 -26.53 1.17
CA GLY A 32 -18.11 -25.29 1.55
C GLY A 32 -16.80 -25.07 0.81
N ILE A 33 -16.36 -23.83 0.80
CA ILE A 33 -15.09 -23.42 0.22
C ILE A 33 -14.41 -22.41 1.16
N ALA A 34 -13.09 -22.50 1.31
CA ALA A 34 -12.28 -21.54 2.03
C ALA A 34 -11.01 -21.21 1.25
N PHE A 35 -10.78 -19.91 1.06
CA PHE A 35 -9.56 -19.39 0.45
C PHE A 35 -8.54 -19.03 1.54
N PRO A 36 -7.23 -19.17 1.28
CA PRO A 36 -6.19 -18.79 2.22
C PRO A 36 -6.33 -17.32 2.65
N ASN A 37 -6.24 -17.08 3.96
CA ASN A 37 -6.35 -15.76 4.61
C ASN A 37 -7.69 -15.00 4.39
N ALA A 38 -8.62 -15.53 3.63
CA ALA A 38 -9.92 -14.88 3.44
C ALA A 38 -10.80 -15.02 4.69
N LYS A 39 -11.43 -13.91 5.09
CA LYS A 39 -12.36 -13.88 6.23
C LYS A 39 -13.66 -14.58 5.92
N GLU A 40 -14.13 -14.43 4.69
CA GLU A 40 -15.36 -15.04 4.20
C GLU A 40 -15.14 -15.64 2.83
N SER A 41 -15.73 -16.79 2.59
CA SER A 41 -15.70 -17.49 1.31
C SER A 41 -17.04 -18.14 1.06
N LYS A 42 -17.54 -18.08 -0.17
CA LYS A 42 -18.87 -18.57 -0.52
C LYS A 42 -18.85 -19.31 -1.85
N LEU A 43 -19.55 -20.45 -1.91
CA LEU A 43 -19.86 -21.13 -3.17
C LEU A 43 -20.93 -20.33 -3.92
N ASN A 44 -20.71 -20.06 -5.20
CA ASN A 44 -21.68 -19.45 -6.10
C ASN A 44 -22.60 -20.51 -6.70
N LYS A 45 -22.01 -21.61 -7.13
CA LYS A 45 -22.71 -22.73 -7.78
C LYS A 45 -22.03 -24.06 -7.49
N VAL A 46 -22.83 -25.11 -7.35
CA VAL A 46 -22.36 -26.50 -7.17
C VAL A 46 -23.02 -27.37 -8.23
N GLU A 47 -22.22 -28.12 -8.99
CA GLU A 47 -22.64 -29.10 -10.00
C GLU A 47 -21.83 -30.39 -9.82
N THR A 48 -22.23 -31.48 -10.44
CA THR A 48 -21.55 -32.79 -10.32
C THR A 48 -20.10 -32.78 -10.80
N THR A 49 -19.74 -31.88 -11.72
CA THR A 49 -18.39 -31.81 -12.33
C THR A 49 -17.63 -30.54 -12.01
N LYS A 50 -18.23 -29.57 -11.36
CA LYS A 50 -17.58 -28.29 -11.00
C LYS A 50 -18.30 -27.54 -9.88
N VAL A 51 -17.57 -26.70 -9.19
CA VAL A 51 -18.10 -25.64 -8.32
C VAL A 51 -17.52 -24.30 -8.75
N THR A 52 -18.25 -23.22 -8.52
CA THR A 52 -17.75 -21.85 -8.74
C THR A 52 -17.81 -21.03 -7.47
N SER A 53 -16.88 -20.09 -7.36
CA SER A 53 -16.80 -19.13 -6.25
C SER A 53 -16.16 -17.85 -6.72
N THR A 54 -16.47 -16.74 -6.09
CA THR A 54 -15.73 -15.48 -6.28
C THR A 54 -14.54 -15.48 -5.32
N VAL A 55 -13.34 -15.25 -5.85
CA VAL A 55 -12.12 -15.13 -5.04
C VAL A 55 -12.23 -13.89 -4.16
N PRO A 56 -12.21 -14.02 -2.82
CA PRO A 56 -12.31 -12.87 -1.92
C PRO A 56 -11.20 -11.83 -2.13
N GLU A 57 -11.50 -10.56 -1.88
CA GLU A 57 -10.53 -9.45 -2.01
C GLU A 57 -9.30 -9.62 -1.09
N ASP A 58 -9.45 -10.27 0.05
CA ASP A 58 -8.41 -10.52 1.05
C ASP A 58 -7.77 -11.92 0.92
N ALA A 59 -8.18 -12.73 -0.07
CA ALA A 59 -7.57 -14.04 -0.32
C ALA A 59 -6.12 -13.93 -0.75
N GLN A 60 -5.28 -14.81 -0.24
CA GLN A 60 -3.87 -14.94 -0.59
C GLN A 60 -3.61 -16.24 -1.35
N GLU A 61 -2.42 -16.39 -1.94
CA GLU A 61 -2.02 -17.64 -2.60
C GLU A 61 -1.91 -18.81 -1.62
N GLY A 62 -2.17 -19.99 -2.12
CA GLY A 62 -2.09 -21.24 -1.37
C GLY A 62 -3.12 -22.24 -1.89
N ASP A 63 -3.52 -23.17 -1.04
CA ASP A 63 -4.50 -24.19 -1.38
C ASP A 63 -5.90 -23.75 -0.95
N ILE A 64 -6.85 -23.75 -1.90
CA ILE A 64 -8.26 -23.64 -1.61
C ILE A 64 -8.71 -24.93 -0.91
N THR A 65 -9.38 -24.80 0.22
CA THR A 65 -9.95 -25.92 0.96
C THR A 65 -11.44 -26.05 0.61
N LEU A 66 -11.84 -27.24 0.17
CA LEU A 66 -13.23 -27.61 -0.11
C LEU A 66 -13.72 -28.55 0.98
N SER A 67 -14.83 -28.21 1.61
CA SER A 67 -15.43 -29.00 2.69
C SER A 67 -16.55 -29.87 2.14
N LEU A 68 -16.73 -31.05 2.73
CA LEU A 68 -17.78 -32.01 2.40
C LEU A 68 -18.75 -32.15 3.60
N ASP A 69 -19.96 -32.64 3.34
CA ASP A 69 -21.00 -32.90 4.36
C ASP A 69 -20.57 -33.94 5.42
N ASN A 70 -19.65 -34.85 5.04
CA ASN A 70 -19.10 -35.86 5.94
C ASN A 70 -17.96 -35.36 6.85
N GLY A 71 -17.69 -34.04 6.85
CA GLY A 71 -16.64 -33.39 7.63
C GLY A 71 -15.22 -33.55 7.09
N LYS A 72 -15.03 -34.20 5.93
CA LYS A 72 -13.74 -34.28 5.25
C LYS A 72 -13.49 -33.02 4.42
N THR A 73 -12.23 -32.80 4.08
CA THR A 73 -11.80 -31.71 3.20
C THR A 73 -10.90 -32.25 2.09
N VAL A 74 -10.91 -31.57 0.95
CA VAL A 74 -9.94 -31.73 -0.13
C VAL A 74 -9.39 -30.38 -0.52
N THR A 75 -8.19 -30.34 -1.08
CA THR A 75 -7.54 -29.08 -1.43
C THR A 75 -7.21 -29.02 -2.91
N VAL A 76 -7.16 -27.80 -3.46
CA VAL A 76 -6.71 -27.52 -4.82
C VAL A 76 -5.89 -26.25 -4.83
N ALA A 77 -4.70 -26.32 -5.44
CA ALA A 77 -3.83 -25.16 -5.57
C ALA A 77 -4.37 -24.15 -6.59
N TYR A 78 -4.16 -22.88 -6.31
CA TYR A 78 -4.38 -21.79 -7.26
C TYR A 78 -3.32 -20.70 -7.07
N THR A 79 -3.19 -19.80 -8.05
CA THR A 79 -2.28 -18.66 -7.99
C THR A 79 -3.04 -17.38 -8.28
N LEU A 80 -2.55 -16.27 -7.72
CA LEU A 80 -3.13 -14.95 -7.92
C LEU A 80 -2.31 -14.15 -8.94
N VAL A 81 -3.02 -13.30 -9.68
CA VAL A 81 -2.39 -12.24 -10.48
C VAL A 81 -1.70 -11.26 -9.53
N LYS A 82 -0.46 -10.90 -9.85
CA LYS A 82 0.35 -9.94 -9.09
C LYS A 82 0.65 -8.71 -9.94
N PRO A 83 0.56 -7.50 -9.39
CA PRO A 83 0.97 -6.32 -10.11
C PRO A 83 2.46 -6.36 -10.44
N THR A 84 2.80 -5.78 -11.60
CA THR A 84 4.18 -5.57 -12.00
C THR A 84 4.45 -4.09 -12.21
N VAL A 85 5.69 -3.65 -12.00
CA VAL A 85 6.15 -2.30 -12.31
C VAL A 85 7.15 -2.38 -13.45
N ALA A 86 6.85 -1.69 -14.53
CA ALA A 86 7.73 -1.60 -15.69
C ALA A 86 8.63 -0.36 -15.64
N SER A 87 8.11 0.77 -15.15
CA SER A 87 8.86 2.02 -15.06
C SER A 87 8.21 3.03 -14.12
N CYS A 88 9.02 3.99 -13.65
CA CYS A 88 8.57 5.23 -13.03
C CYS A 88 8.93 6.43 -13.92
N THR A 89 8.06 7.42 -14.03
CA THR A 89 8.32 8.61 -14.84
C THR A 89 7.92 9.88 -14.08
N PRO A 90 8.88 10.74 -13.70
CA PRO A 90 10.33 10.51 -13.79
C PRO A 90 10.80 9.39 -12.84
N ALA A 91 11.91 8.72 -13.19
CA ALA A 91 12.54 7.65 -12.42
C ALA A 91 13.50 8.18 -11.33
N ALA A 92 13.88 9.45 -11.42
CA ALA A 92 14.66 10.15 -10.41
C ALA A 92 13.94 11.45 -10.07
N ILE A 93 13.63 11.65 -8.80
CA ILE A 93 12.83 12.78 -8.30
C ILE A 93 13.35 13.28 -6.96
N THR A 94 12.94 14.49 -6.60
CA THR A 94 13.08 15.00 -5.23
C THR A 94 11.84 14.65 -4.43
N ALA A 95 12.01 14.31 -3.15
CA ALA A 95 10.90 14.08 -2.24
C ALA A 95 9.94 15.29 -2.23
N GLY A 96 8.64 15.04 -2.28
CA GLY A 96 7.60 16.04 -2.50
C GLY A 96 7.08 16.13 -3.92
N GLU A 97 7.82 15.61 -4.90
CA GLU A 97 7.41 15.61 -6.31
C GLU A 97 6.52 14.41 -6.66
N LYS A 98 5.91 14.51 -7.85
CA LYS A 98 5.03 13.46 -8.39
C LYS A 98 5.80 12.56 -9.34
N THR A 99 5.47 11.27 -9.31
CA THR A 99 5.87 10.29 -10.32
C THR A 99 4.67 9.50 -10.80
N ILE A 100 4.77 8.94 -12.00
CA ILE A 100 3.80 8.00 -12.56
C ILE A 100 4.47 6.63 -12.61
N ILE A 101 3.94 5.70 -11.85
CA ILE A 101 4.34 4.29 -11.87
C ILE A 101 3.52 3.60 -12.96
N LYS A 102 4.20 2.98 -13.93
CA LYS A 102 3.58 2.22 -15.02
C LYS A 102 3.85 0.74 -14.85
N GLY A 103 2.85 -0.07 -15.19
CA GLY A 103 2.95 -1.53 -15.04
C GLY A 103 1.70 -2.26 -15.47
N THR A 104 1.41 -3.39 -14.85
CA THR A 104 0.19 -4.17 -15.04
C THR A 104 -0.46 -4.44 -13.69
N ASP A 105 -1.79 -4.60 -13.70
CA ASP A 105 -2.59 -4.97 -12.52
C ASP A 105 -2.39 -4.06 -11.30
N LEU A 106 -2.02 -2.80 -11.54
CA LEU A 106 -1.76 -1.81 -10.50
C LEU A 106 -3.04 -1.38 -9.76
N ASP A 107 -4.22 -1.73 -10.26
CA ASP A 107 -5.50 -1.57 -9.58
C ASP A 107 -5.64 -2.44 -8.31
N LEU A 108 -4.81 -3.47 -8.17
CA LEU A 108 -4.70 -4.31 -6.97
C LEU A 108 -3.96 -3.64 -5.81
N VAL A 109 -3.24 -2.54 -6.08
CA VAL A 109 -2.47 -1.82 -5.06
C VAL A 109 -3.40 -1.01 -4.16
N LYS A 110 -3.29 -1.19 -2.85
CA LYS A 110 -4.01 -0.43 -1.83
C LYS A 110 -3.22 0.81 -1.40
N SER A 111 -1.91 0.65 -1.19
CA SER A 111 -1.03 1.74 -0.76
C SER A 111 0.40 1.51 -1.24
N ILE A 112 1.21 2.57 -1.22
CA ILE A 112 2.63 2.52 -1.56
C ILE A 112 3.42 3.03 -0.37
N THR A 113 4.44 2.26 0.04
CA THR A 113 5.38 2.65 1.10
C THR A 113 6.71 3.04 0.49
N PHE A 114 7.12 4.28 0.71
CA PHE A 114 8.37 4.85 0.23
C PHE A 114 9.45 4.80 1.31
N PRO A 115 10.74 4.63 0.92
CA PRO A 115 11.86 4.61 1.85
C PRO A 115 12.16 6.00 2.44
N GLY A 116 12.77 6.02 3.61
CA GLY A 116 13.23 7.20 4.34
C GLY A 116 13.79 6.78 5.70
N ASP A 117 14.21 7.73 6.53
CA ASP A 117 14.60 7.46 7.92
C ASP A 117 13.45 6.77 8.68
N VAL A 118 12.22 7.16 8.36
CA VAL A 118 10.99 6.46 8.70
C VAL A 118 10.21 6.25 7.41
N GLU A 119 9.84 5.01 7.12
CA GLU A 119 9.04 4.68 5.94
C GLU A 119 7.71 5.46 5.93
N GLN A 120 7.32 5.95 4.77
CA GLN A 120 6.09 6.73 4.58
C GLN A 120 5.13 6.01 3.65
N THR A 121 3.91 5.78 4.11
CA THR A 121 2.88 5.09 3.33
C THR A 121 1.85 6.07 2.78
N VAL A 122 1.57 5.97 1.48
CA VAL A 122 0.57 6.75 0.76
C VAL A 122 -0.57 5.84 0.36
N GLU A 123 -1.79 6.14 0.84
CA GLU A 123 -3.01 5.39 0.54
C GLU A 123 -3.89 6.07 -0.52
N LYS A 124 -3.70 7.38 -0.74
CA LYS A 124 -4.48 8.17 -1.70
C LYS A 124 -3.60 8.55 -2.88
N PHE A 125 -3.97 8.09 -4.04
CA PHE A 125 -3.30 8.39 -5.30
C PHE A 125 -4.01 9.52 -6.04
N ALA A 126 -3.27 10.30 -6.82
CA ALA A 126 -3.85 11.31 -7.69
C ALA A 126 -4.65 10.67 -8.84
N ALA A 127 -4.21 9.49 -9.30
CA ALA A 127 -4.93 8.65 -10.24
C ALA A 127 -4.44 7.20 -10.10
N GLN A 128 -5.32 6.24 -10.36
CA GLN A 128 -4.99 4.81 -10.37
C GLN A 128 -5.87 4.07 -11.36
N ASN A 129 -5.25 3.19 -12.14
CA ASN A 129 -5.91 2.17 -12.96
C ASN A 129 -5.00 0.94 -13.07
N ALA A 130 -5.40 -0.07 -13.85
CA ALA A 130 -4.63 -1.31 -13.99
C ALA A 130 -3.20 -1.08 -14.56
N ASN A 131 -2.96 0.00 -15.31
CA ASN A 131 -1.70 0.23 -16.01
C ASN A 131 -0.83 1.35 -15.43
N ALA A 132 -1.39 2.18 -14.52
CA ALA A 132 -0.65 3.32 -13.98
C ALA A 132 -1.18 3.76 -12.60
N ILE A 133 -0.25 4.25 -11.77
CA ILE A 133 -0.53 4.99 -10.54
C ILE A 133 0.22 6.32 -10.60
N ALA A 134 -0.50 7.44 -10.44
CA ALA A 134 0.11 8.75 -10.24
C ALA A 134 0.14 9.07 -8.75
N VAL A 135 1.33 9.24 -8.18
CA VAL A 135 1.54 9.42 -6.75
C VAL A 135 2.50 10.56 -6.45
N THR A 136 2.26 11.30 -5.38
CA THR A 136 3.22 12.26 -4.82
C THR A 136 4.04 11.55 -3.75
N VAL A 137 5.36 11.57 -3.90
CA VAL A 137 6.28 11.00 -2.90
C VAL A 137 6.34 11.93 -1.69
N PRO A 138 6.13 11.44 -0.47
CA PRO A 138 6.18 12.30 0.72
C PRO A 138 7.53 13.00 0.89
N ALA A 139 7.53 14.22 1.39
CA ALA A 139 8.74 15.03 1.54
C ALA A 139 9.77 14.50 2.56
N ALA A 140 9.39 13.45 3.37
CA ALA A 140 10.29 12.76 4.30
C ALA A 140 11.05 11.60 3.68
N CYS A 141 10.82 11.30 2.41
CA CYS A 141 11.39 10.14 1.76
C CYS A 141 12.78 10.43 1.19
N ALA A 142 13.61 9.42 1.20
CA ALA A 142 14.90 9.40 0.51
C ALA A 142 15.32 7.94 0.31
N GLY A 143 15.97 7.64 -0.79
CA GLY A 143 16.46 6.28 -1.07
C GLY A 143 16.04 5.78 -2.44
N THR A 144 16.04 4.47 -2.62
CA THR A 144 15.71 3.82 -3.89
C THR A 144 14.63 2.78 -3.70
N GLY A 145 13.79 2.62 -4.73
CA GLY A 145 12.68 1.65 -4.70
C GLY A 145 11.51 2.09 -3.83
N PHE A 146 10.55 1.20 -3.69
CA PHE A 146 9.34 1.35 -2.86
C PHE A 146 8.64 0.00 -2.69
N LYS A 147 7.62 -0.06 -1.83
CA LYS A 147 6.81 -1.26 -1.61
C LYS A 147 5.39 -1.02 -2.11
N LEU A 148 4.84 -1.97 -2.85
CA LEU A 148 3.41 -2.03 -3.17
C LEU A 148 2.71 -2.87 -2.11
N ASN A 149 1.78 -2.30 -1.37
CA ASN A 149 0.93 -3.02 -0.44
C ASN A 149 -0.40 -3.30 -1.14
N LEU A 150 -0.74 -4.57 -1.31
CA LEU A 150 -1.92 -4.99 -2.05
C LEU A 150 -3.17 -5.00 -1.18
N LYS A 151 -4.33 -4.98 -1.82
CA LYS A 151 -5.64 -5.06 -1.15
C LYS A 151 -5.79 -6.34 -0.32
N ASN A 152 -5.18 -7.44 -0.73
CA ASN A 152 -5.18 -8.73 -0.02
C ASN A 152 -4.17 -8.80 1.14
N GLY A 153 -3.49 -7.70 1.47
CA GLY A 153 -2.54 -7.62 2.58
C GLY A 153 -1.12 -8.09 2.25
N THR A 154 -0.86 -8.57 1.03
CA THR A 154 0.51 -8.91 0.63
C THR A 154 1.30 -7.66 0.24
N THR A 155 2.64 -7.73 0.36
CA THR A 155 3.55 -6.64 0.00
C THR A 155 4.55 -7.13 -1.06
N ILE A 156 4.80 -6.29 -2.08
CA ILE A 156 5.77 -6.53 -3.13
C ILE A 156 6.83 -5.43 -3.07
N ASN A 157 8.09 -5.81 -2.95
CA ASN A 157 9.20 -4.88 -3.01
C ASN A 157 9.54 -4.57 -4.48
N ILE A 158 9.71 -3.29 -4.79
CA ILE A 158 10.11 -2.80 -6.11
C ILE A 158 11.46 -2.12 -5.97
N ASP A 159 12.50 -2.79 -6.41
CA ASP A 159 13.87 -2.32 -6.29
C ASP A 159 14.31 -1.56 -7.56
N GLY A 160 15.06 -0.48 -7.39
CA GLY A 160 15.78 0.20 -8.46
C GLY A 160 14.94 0.97 -9.49
N GLN A 161 13.60 0.94 -9.42
CA GLN A 161 12.72 1.60 -10.39
C GLN A 161 12.53 3.10 -10.15
N LEU A 162 12.80 3.56 -8.93
CA LEU A 162 12.65 4.95 -8.51
C LEU A 162 13.83 5.34 -7.61
N SER A 163 14.46 6.48 -7.91
CA SER A 163 15.46 7.11 -7.04
C SER A 163 14.88 8.39 -6.45
N ILE A 164 14.87 8.49 -5.13
CA ILE A 164 14.29 9.62 -4.40
C ILE A 164 15.43 10.37 -3.70
N LYS A 165 15.69 11.60 -4.14
CA LYS A 165 16.58 12.53 -3.45
C LYS A 165 15.82 13.19 -2.31
N ALA A 166 16.41 13.28 -1.14
CA ALA A 166 15.82 14.01 -0.01
C ALA A 166 15.50 15.46 -0.42
N ALA A 167 14.35 15.96 0.01
CA ALA A 167 14.05 17.38 -0.13
C ALA A 167 15.05 18.17 0.73
N THR A 168 15.67 19.18 0.12
CA THR A 168 16.61 20.07 0.82
C THR A 168 15.92 21.30 1.38
N ASP A 169 14.73 21.64 0.84
CA ASP A 169 13.97 22.80 1.27
C ASP A 169 13.34 22.56 2.65
N PRO A 170 13.40 23.58 3.52
CA PRO A 170 12.69 23.53 4.80
C PRO A 170 11.19 23.36 4.61
N ALA A 171 10.58 22.52 5.41
CA ALA A 171 9.13 22.31 5.40
C ALA A 171 8.60 22.32 6.83
N ILE A 172 7.57 23.12 7.09
CA ILE A 172 6.85 23.19 8.37
C ILE A 172 5.73 22.15 8.36
N ALA A 173 5.68 21.30 9.37
CA ALA A 173 4.60 20.33 9.60
C ALA A 173 3.54 20.89 10.57
N SER A 174 3.98 21.54 11.66
CA SER A 174 3.06 22.14 12.63
C SER A 174 3.68 23.33 13.35
N VAL A 175 2.81 24.19 13.89
CA VAL A 175 3.16 25.30 14.78
C VAL A 175 2.27 25.22 16.01
N THR A 176 2.86 25.24 17.20
CA THR A 176 2.15 25.13 18.48
C THR A 176 2.67 26.19 19.46
N PRO A 177 1.79 26.99 20.09
CA PRO A 177 0.36 27.06 19.87
C PRO A 177 0.00 27.67 18.50
N GLY A 178 -1.22 27.39 18.00
CA GLY A 178 -1.73 27.95 16.73
C GLY A 178 -2.04 29.48 16.83
N GLU A 179 -2.26 29.96 18.05
CA GLU A 179 -2.42 31.39 18.38
C GLU A 179 -1.46 31.75 19.52
N ALA A 180 -0.80 32.89 19.42
CA ALA A 180 0.22 33.31 20.37
C ALA A 180 0.18 34.82 20.60
N ILE A 181 0.48 35.25 21.83
CA ILE A 181 0.70 36.64 22.22
C ILE A 181 2.20 36.90 22.39
N ALA A 182 2.62 38.15 22.45
CA ALA A 182 3.99 38.52 22.71
C ALA A 182 4.52 37.86 24.00
N GLY A 183 5.72 37.28 23.93
CA GLY A 183 6.33 36.49 24.99
C GLY A 183 5.99 35.01 24.97
N SER A 184 5.04 34.56 24.15
CA SER A 184 4.72 33.10 24.01
C SER A 184 5.90 32.32 23.46
N THR A 185 6.07 31.13 23.99
CA THR A 185 6.98 30.12 23.38
C THR A 185 6.25 29.44 22.24
N ILE A 186 6.87 29.39 21.06
CA ILE A 186 6.36 28.75 19.86
C ILE A 186 7.25 27.57 19.54
N THR A 187 6.65 26.41 19.32
CA THR A 187 7.30 25.21 18.81
C THR A 187 6.88 25.00 17.36
N ILE A 188 7.84 24.94 16.45
CA ILE A 188 7.64 24.67 15.02
C ILE A 188 8.26 23.32 14.76
N THR A 189 7.47 22.36 14.28
CA THR A 189 7.97 21.05 13.85
C THR A 189 7.99 20.95 12.34
N GLY A 190 8.91 20.18 11.80
CA GLY A 190 9.05 20.04 10.34
C GLY A 190 10.31 19.30 9.93
N LYS A 191 10.96 19.77 8.85
CA LYS A 191 12.15 19.14 8.28
C LYS A 191 13.10 20.16 7.67
N ASN A 192 14.36 19.71 7.53
CA ASN A 192 15.43 20.45 6.87
C ASN A 192 15.65 21.84 7.48
N PHE A 193 15.36 21.99 8.75
CA PHE A 193 15.51 23.26 9.45
C PHE A 193 16.97 23.69 9.63
N GLN A 194 17.94 22.75 9.44
CA GLN A 194 19.35 23.12 9.32
C GLN A 194 19.63 24.01 8.11
N ASN A 195 18.80 23.94 7.06
CA ASN A 195 18.97 24.66 5.81
C ASN A 195 18.36 26.07 5.84
N ILE A 196 17.58 26.42 6.87
CA ILE A 196 17.01 27.76 6.98
C ILE A 196 18.05 28.80 7.39
N GLN A 197 18.07 29.92 6.70
CA GLN A 197 18.92 31.06 7.05
C GLN A 197 18.19 32.02 8.00
N ASN A 198 16.90 32.24 7.77
CA ASN A 198 16.07 33.15 8.55
C ASN A 198 14.70 32.50 8.82
N LEU A 199 14.16 32.76 10.00
CA LEU A 199 12.79 32.48 10.38
C LEU A 199 12.05 33.77 10.66
N TYR A 200 10.86 33.90 10.10
CA TYR A 200 9.97 35.04 10.34
C TYR A 200 8.62 34.53 10.87
N ILE A 201 8.07 35.26 11.83
CA ILE A 201 6.69 35.09 12.31
C ILE A 201 5.97 36.40 12.01
N GLY A 202 5.16 36.40 10.95
CA GLY A 202 4.68 37.64 10.35
C GLY A 202 5.85 38.49 9.82
N SER A 203 5.94 39.75 10.26
CA SER A 203 7.06 40.66 9.94
C SER A 203 8.25 40.55 10.92
N TYR A 204 8.08 39.83 12.03
CA TYR A 204 9.11 39.71 13.06
C TYR A 204 10.15 38.66 12.68
N LYS A 205 11.43 39.06 12.62
CA LYS A 205 12.55 38.14 12.43
C LYS A 205 12.94 37.48 13.76
N VAL A 206 12.93 36.18 13.84
CA VAL A 206 13.36 35.40 15.01
C VAL A 206 14.90 35.45 15.08
N ASN A 207 15.44 36.16 16.07
CA ASN A 207 16.89 36.29 16.25
C ASN A 207 17.47 35.33 17.31
N ARG A 208 16.62 34.73 18.14
CA ARG A 208 17.02 33.81 19.20
C ARG A 208 16.14 32.57 19.18
N TYR A 209 16.77 31.42 19.28
CA TYR A 209 16.13 30.12 19.40
C TYR A 209 16.41 29.55 20.80
N THR A 210 15.39 29.02 21.47
CA THR A 210 15.55 28.24 22.70
C THR A 210 16.12 26.87 22.36
N SER A 211 15.66 26.29 21.23
CA SER A 211 16.20 25.05 20.64
C SER A 211 16.06 25.12 19.12
N ARG A 212 17.01 24.52 18.42
CA ARG A 212 16.95 24.37 16.96
C ARG A 212 17.62 23.06 16.56
N THR A 213 16.81 22.16 16.03
CA THR A 213 17.25 20.89 15.44
C THR A 213 16.86 20.86 13.96
N ASN A 214 17.13 19.75 13.28
CA ASN A 214 16.67 19.57 11.90
C ASN A 214 15.15 19.43 11.77
N THR A 215 14.46 19.05 12.85
CA THR A 215 13.02 18.74 12.84
C THR A 215 12.18 19.62 13.76
N GLU A 216 12.82 20.40 14.61
CA GLU A 216 12.14 21.24 15.60
C GLU A 216 12.86 22.57 15.81
N ILE A 217 12.10 23.64 15.90
CA ILE A 217 12.54 24.96 16.36
C ILE A 217 11.65 25.39 17.50
N VAL A 218 12.27 25.77 18.61
CA VAL A 218 11.61 26.41 19.75
C VAL A 218 12.13 27.84 19.88
N CYS A 219 11.24 28.80 19.83
CA CYS A 219 11.57 30.22 19.94
C CYS A 219 10.50 31.00 20.71
N GLN A 220 10.84 32.19 21.16
CA GLN A 220 9.87 33.13 21.75
C GLN A 220 9.43 34.14 20.70
N TYR A 221 8.16 34.43 20.70
CA TYR A 221 7.55 35.45 19.85
C TYR A 221 7.54 36.82 20.59
N PHE A 222 8.19 37.77 20.00
CA PHE A 222 8.17 39.18 20.48
C PHE A 222 7.67 40.06 19.35
N ILE A 223 6.85 41.06 19.69
CA ILE A 223 6.40 42.09 18.76
C ILE A 223 7.31 43.33 18.95
#